data_83d30c6c3fe68ad9fd215ffbfd824cb2
#
_entry.id   83d30c6c3fe68ad9fd215ffbfd824cb2
#
_cell.length_a   1.000
_cell.length_b   1.000
_cell.length_c   1.000
_cell.angle_alpha   90.00
_cell.angle_beta   90.00
_cell.angle_gamma   90.00
#
_symmetry.space_group_name_H-M   'P 1'
#
loop_
_entity.id
_entity.type
_entity.pdbx_description
1 polymer ?
#
loop_
_entity_poly.entity_id
_entity_poly.type
_entity_poly.pdbx_seq_one_letter_code
_entity_poly.pdbx_strand_id
1 'polypeptide(L)'
;MRNKLLLASLCFPIWLTAQVAVPMKDMSFWKTSSATNWQIASDVTADFNKRNDMTASVGTGVLVNLPNEKNRDNLVSAAEYGDVDVSFDFMMARHSNSGFYLMGRYEVQLLDSWGVKNAKYSDCGGIYKRRRYTADSTEILWEGHAPLQNACLAPGLWQHMDISFQAPRFDAAGKKIANAKYIKITMNGILLHENVELTGPTGGPIEENEAATGPFMIQGDHGPVAFRNLKVSNFNGKAAELSDISFNVYYGAFKEAKDFLNNKPDSTGKLEKLTWEVSKEINDFAQVFKGTLKIPQAGKYKITTQMAGKNAVKVGDKVILPENFSHTSNKRIASVDLPAGDVPIEMTVYKTDGWMQPILGLWVESPNFRPVSFHSFSSLMAGTPNDPILLDAPQPTVFRSFMDFNVSQWGKVEKRIVHAVNVGSPDKLHFTYDMDNGALAQIWKGDFLNTSPMWDDRGDGSSRPRGALLLLNDAPPFTKSVKDTLAYTPQSEAQFRTLGYDLAENGMPTFRYRIYGSEVEDLVEITEGGKGLSRTISLKNTANDLFYRVATGKKMLQLADGSYLIDDKKYYVKLMNGAKGTVETVGDNSFLMVPVKDKLQYSIMW
;
A
#
# COMPACT_ATOMS: atom_id res chain seq x y z
N MET A 1 -5.55 -31.26 -41.13
CA MET A 1 -6.61 -30.85 -40.17
C MET A 1 -5.86 -30.15 -39.00
N ARG A 2 -5.99 -28.82 -38.96
CA ARG A 2 -5.33 -27.99 -37.92
C ARG A 2 -6.33 -27.77 -36.79
N ASN A 3 -6.08 -28.39 -35.64
CA ASN A 3 -6.85 -28.12 -34.41
C ASN A 3 -6.47 -26.72 -33.91
N LYS A 4 -7.43 -25.79 -33.94
CA LYS A 4 -7.36 -24.52 -33.25
C LYS A 4 -7.76 -24.77 -31.79
N LEU A 5 -6.80 -24.75 -30.86
CA LEU A 5 -7.08 -24.58 -29.44
C LEU A 5 -7.56 -23.15 -29.20
N LEU A 6 -8.83 -22.99 -28.86
CA LEU A 6 -9.35 -21.77 -28.27
C LEU A 6 -8.88 -21.72 -26.80
N LEU A 7 -7.91 -20.86 -26.50
CA LEU A 7 -7.64 -20.42 -25.13
C LEU A 7 -8.79 -19.49 -24.72
N ALA A 8 -9.72 -20.01 -23.90
CA ALA A 8 -10.67 -19.17 -23.18
C ALA A 8 -9.90 -18.45 -22.06
N SER A 9 -9.63 -17.16 -22.27
CA SER A 9 -9.13 -16.25 -21.25
C SER A 9 -10.24 -16.07 -20.21
N LEU A 10 -10.13 -16.73 -19.07
CA LEU A 10 -10.95 -16.51 -17.89
C LEU A 10 -10.55 -15.18 -17.26
N CYS A 11 -11.16 -14.09 -17.72
CA CYS A 11 -11.19 -12.83 -16.98
C CYS A 11 -12.02 -13.05 -15.70
N PHE A 12 -11.35 -13.26 -14.56
CA PHE A 12 -12.01 -13.16 -13.27
C PHE A 12 -12.26 -11.68 -12.98
N PRO A 13 -13.52 -11.26 -12.81
CA PRO A 13 -13.80 -9.91 -12.35
C PRO A 13 -13.43 -9.82 -10.86
N ILE A 14 -12.39 -9.07 -10.58
CA ILE A 14 -12.10 -8.63 -9.22
C ILE A 14 -13.13 -7.56 -8.92
N TRP A 15 -14.11 -7.93 -8.12
CA TRP A 15 -15.01 -6.98 -7.51
C TRP A 15 -14.32 -6.46 -6.24
N LEU A 16 -13.57 -5.37 -6.38
CA LEU A 16 -13.39 -4.46 -5.25
C LEU A 16 -14.79 -4.08 -4.75
N THR A 17 -15.03 -4.05 -3.44
CA THR A 17 -16.14 -3.29 -2.85
C THR A 17 -16.17 -1.97 -3.59
N ALA A 18 -17.33 -1.61 -4.18
CA ALA A 18 -17.38 -0.47 -5.08
C ALA A 18 -17.09 0.82 -4.29
N GLN A 19 -15.81 1.19 -4.24
CA GLN A 19 -15.41 2.51 -3.75
C GLN A 19 -16.04 3.53 -4.68
N VAL A 20 -16.90 4.36 -4.14
CA VAL A 20 -17.50 5.45 -4.90
C VAL A 20 -16.46 6.56 -5.03
N ALA A 21 -16.05 6.83 -6.26
CA ALA A 21 -15.17 7.96 -6.54
C ALA A 21 -15.92 9.28 -6.28
N VAL A 22 -15.32 10.16 -5.50
CA VAL A 22 -15.84 11.53 -5.30
C VAL A 22 -15.47 12.35 -6.55
N PRO A 23 -16.46 12.85 -7.30
CA PRO A 23 -16.18 13.66 -8.48
C PRO A 23 -15.51 14.98 -8.07
N MET A 24 -14.30 15.21 -8.57
CA MET A 24 -13.62 16.51 -8.41
C MET A 24 -13.95 17.44 -9.59
N LYS A 25 -15.26 17.55 -9.94
CA LYS A 25 -15.75 18.42 -11.02
C LYS A 25 -16.24 19.74 -10.49
N ASP A 26 -16.78 19.73 -9.27
CA ASP A 26 -17.37 20.87 -8.56
C ASP A 26 -17.28 20.63 -7.05
N MET A 27 -17.84 21.54 -6.27
CA MET A 27 -17.83 21.49 -4.82
C MET A 27 -19.07 20.80 -4.21
N SER A 28 -19.89 20.11 -5.01
CA SER A 28 -21.18 19.53 -4.56
C SER A 28 -21.08 18.46 -3.48
N PHE A 29 -19.93 17.79 -3.38
CA PHE A 29 -19.63 16.84 -2.29
C PHE A 29 -19.44 17.55 -0.93
N TRP A 30 -19.13 18.83 -0.94
CA TRP A 30 -18.73 19.62 0.22
C TRP A 30 -19.78 20.67 0.57
N LYS A 31 -19.85 21.04 1.85
CA LYS A 31 -20.55 22.25 2.30
C LYS A 31 -19.61 23.43 2.04
N THR A 32 -19.97 24.33 1.14
CA THR A 32 -19.14 25.50 0.81
C THR A 32 -19.75 26.78 1.36
N SER A 33 -18.90 27.68 1.86
CA SER A 33 -19.26 29.09 2.10
C SER A 33 -18.99 29.91 0.83
N SER A 34 -19.57 31.13 0.76
CA SER A 34 -19.36 32.05 -0.37
C SER A 34 -17.95 32.65 -0.43
N ALA A 35 -17.19 32.57 0.65
CA ALA A 35 -15.81 33.06 0.75
C ALA A 35 -14.90 31.91 1.19
N THR A 36 -14.55 31.03 0.25
CA THR A 36 -13.75 29.84 0.53
C THR A 36 -12.34 29.95 -0.05
N ASN A 37 -11.39 29.36 0.67
CA ASN A 37 -10.03 29.09 0.23
C ASN A 37 -9.92 27.80 -0.60
N TRP A 38 -11.02 27.06 -0.75
CA TRP A 38 -11.10 25.80 -1.48
C TRP A 38 -11.62 25.98 -2.89
N GLN A 39 -10.99 25.32 -3.85
CA GLN A 39 -11.40 25.33 -5.25
C GLN A 39 -11.11 24.01 -5.96
N ILE A 40 -11.75 23.81 -7.10
CA ILE A 40 -11.44 22.72 -8.01
C ILE A 40 -10.46 23.21 -9.09
N ALA A 41 -9.46 22.40 -9.39
CA ALA A 41 -8.39 22.68 -10.34
C ALA A 41 -8.14 21.48 -11.27
N SER A 42 -7.41 21.70 -12.36
CA SER A 42 -6.95 20.59 -13.23
C SER A 42 -5.62 20.03 -12.77
N ASP A 43 -4.76 20.85 -12.18
CA ASP A 43 -3.44 20.47 -11.68
C ASP A 43 -2.98 21.47 -10.61
N VAL A 44 -2.03 21.04 -9.79
CA VAL A 44 -1.38 21.86 -8.78
C VAL A 44 0.14 21.66 -8.84
N THR A 45 0.90 22.70 -8.51
CA THR A 45 2.36 22.64 -8.39
C THR A 45 2.78 23.36 -7.12
N ALA A 46 3.67 22.76 -6.36
CA ALA A 46 4.27 23.37 -5.18
C ALA A 46 5.78 23.51 -5.37
N ASP A 47 6.34 24.63 -4.95
CA ASP A 47 7.80 24.83 -4.93
C ASP A 47 8.36 24.27 -3.62
N PHE A 48 9.10 23.17 -3.70
CA PHE A 48 9.68 22.51 -2.52
C PHE A 48 10.75 23.35 -1.79
N ASN A 49 11.18 24.48 -2.37
CA ASN A 49 12.11 25.43 -1.75
C ASN A 49 11.40 26.56 -1.02
N LYS A 50 10.11 26.81 -1.30
CA LYS A 50 9.36 27.93 -0.76
C LYS A 50 8.26 27.49 0.19
N ARG A 51 8.21 28.15 1.33
CA ARG A 51 7.19 27.89 2.37
C ARG A 51 5.79 28.20 1.85
N ASN A 52 4.87 27.24 1.99
CA ASN A 52 3.44 27.37 1.65
C ASN A 52 3.19 27.86 0.22
N ASP A 53 4.10 27.60 -0.70
CA ASP A 53 3.96 27.97 -2.10
C ASP A 53 3.31 26.83 -2.88
N MET A 54 2.06 27.04 -3.29
CA MET A 54 1.30 26.14 -4.15
C MET A 54 0.47 26.96 -5.13
N THR A 55 0.47 26.56 -6.38
CA THR A 55 -0.32 27.15 -7.46
C THR A 55 -1.27 26.13 -8.05
N ALA A 56 -2.41 26.61 -8.58
CA ALA A 56 -3.44 25.78 -9.18
C ALA A 56 -3.74 26.23 -10.61
N SER A 57 -3.95 25.29 -11.50
CA SER A 57 -4.37 25.52 -12.88
C SER A 57 -5.88 25.37 -13.01
N VAL A 58 -6.51 26.22 -13.82
CA VAL A 58 -7.96 26.17 -14.05
C VAL A 58 -8.36 24.84 -14.69
N GLY A 59 -9.44 24.25 -14.18
CA GLY A 59 -9.99 22.99 -14.69
C GLY A 59 -10.57 22.11 -13.60
N THR A 60 -10.59 20.78 -13.78
CA THR A 60 -11.22 19.82 -12.87
C THR A 60 -10.31 18.63 -12.61
N GLY A 61 -10.54 17.91 -11.50
CA GLY A 61 -9.83 16.68 -11.13
C GLY A 61 -9.05 16.76 -9.82
N VAL A 62 -8.78 17.97 -9.32
CA VAL A 62 -8.03 18.23 -8.08
C VAL A 62 -8.83 19.19 -7.22
N LEU A 63 -9.01 18.84 -5.95
CA LEU A 63 -9.47 19.76 -4.90
C LEU A 63 -8.25 20.41 -4.26
N VAL A 64 -8.21 21.73 -4.16
CA VAL A 64 -7.06 22.44 -3.59
C VAL A 64 -7.48 23.51 -2.59
N ASN A 65 -6.74 23.57 -1.48
CA ASN A 65 -6.80 24.62 -0.48
C ASN A 65 -5.67 25.64 -0.72
N LEU A 66 -6.01 26.90 -0.89
CA LEU A 66 -5.07 28.01 -0.99
C LEU A 66 -5.45 29.09 0.03
N PRO A 67 -5.13 28.89 1.33
CA PRO A 67 -5.54 29.81 2.39
C PRO A 67 -4.82 31.15 2.28
N ASN A 68 -5.51 32.19 2.68
CA ASN A 68 -5.00 33.55 2.76
C ASN A 68 -5.44 34.22 4.08
N GLU A 69 -5.09 35.47 4.31
CA GLU A 69 -5.39 36.14 5.56
C GLU A 69 -6.89 36.23 5.88
N LYS A 70 -7.76 36.24 4.87
CA LYS A 70 -9.22 36.41 5.02
C LYS A 70 -9.97 35.07 4.99
N ASN A 71 -9.48 34.12 4.24
CA ASN A 71 -10.16 32.83 3.99
C ASN A 71 -9.28 31.67 4.46
N ARG A 72 -9.70 31.00 5.53
CA ARG A 72 -9.00 29.86 6.16
C ARG A 72 -9.99 28.82 6.67
N ASP A 73 -11.04 28.59 5.90
CA ASP A 73 -12.12 27.71 6.30
C ASP A 73 -11.71 26.24 6.20
N ASN A 74 -12.14 25.44 7.18
CA ASN A 74 -12.14 24.00 7.05
C ASN A 74 -13.20 23.57 6.04
N LEU A 75 -12.94 22.49 5.32
CA LEU A 75 -13.87 21.95 4.34
C LEU A 75 -14.62 20.75 4.93
N VAL A 76 -15.95 20.78 4.89
CA VAL A 76 -16.82 19.78 5.51
C VAL A 76 -17.64 19.08 4.43
N SER A 77 -17.76 17.75 4.47
CA SER A 77 -18.61 17.00 3.52
C SER A 77 -20.09 17.25 3.77
N ALA A 78 -20.90 17.24 2.69
CA ALA A 78 -22.35 17.37 2.80
C ALA A 78 -23.01 16.14 3.46
N ALA A 79 -22.48 14.95 3.17
CA ALA A 79 -22.94 13.69 3.74
C ALA A 79 -22.19 13.34 5.04
N GLU A 80 -22.82 12.51 5.86
CA GLU A 80 -22.26 11.94 7.07
C GLU A 80 -21.90 10.46 6.87
N TYR A 81 -20.89 10.01 7.61
CA TYR A 81 -20.32 8.66 7.53
C TYR A 81 -20.14 8.07 8.93
N GLY A 82 -20.31 6.76 9.03
CA GLY A 82 -19.97 5.98 10.21
C GLY A 82 -18.73 5.11 9.92
N ASP A 83 -18.94 3.80 9.81
CA ASP A 83 -17.88 2.88 9.35
C ASP A 83 -17.54 3.15 7.89
N VAL A 84 -16.28 3.40 7.61
CA VAL A 84 -15.88 3.88 6.28
C VAL A 84 -14.46 3.45 5.94
N ASP A 85 -14.21 3.15 4.66
CA ASP A 85 -12.89 3.13 4.07
C ASP A 85 -12.75 4.34 3.14
N VAL A 86 -11.65 5.06 3.29
CA VAL A 86 -11.33 6.24 2.49
C VAL A 86 -9.96 6.07 1.87
N SER A 87 -9.85 6.37 0.59
CA SER A 87 -8.61 6.33 -0.17
C SER A 87 -8.46 7.64 -0.94
N PHE A 88 -7.31 8.27 -0.89
CA PHE A 88 -7.04 9.52 -1.62
C PHE A 88 -5.55 9.75 -1.88
N ASP A 89 -5.26 10.51 -2.95
CA ASP A 89 -3.95 11.11 -3.12
C ASP A 89 -3.99 12.54 -2.56
N PHE A 90 -2.90 12.94 -1.92
CA PHE A 90 -2.72 14.31 -1.41
C PHE A 90 -1.34 14.86 -1.72
N MET A 91 -1.23 16.17 -1.77
CA MET A 91 0.03 16.90 -1.97
C MET A 91 0.14 18.01 -0.94
N MET A 92 1.29 18.07 -0.26
CA MET A 92 1.60 19.13 0.70
C MET A 92 2.53 20.16 0.07
N ALA A 93 2.32 21.43 0.36
CA ALA A 93 3.35 22.45 0.16
C ALA A 93 4.39 22.35 1.28
N ARG A 94 5.58 22.93 1.06
CA ARG A 94 6.61 22.98 2.10
C ARG A 94 6.12 23.70 3.36
N HIS A 95 6.34 23.09 4.53
CA HIS A 95 5.88 23.54 5.84
C HIS A 95 4.36 23.72 5.96
N SER A 96 3.59 23.15 5.05
CA SER A 96 2.15 23.12 5.16
C SER A 96 1.68 22.12 6.20
N ASN A 97 0.56 22.44 6.84
CA ASN A 97 -0.13 21.62 7.82
C ASN A 97 -1.63 21.56 7.47
N SER A 98 -2.21 20.38 7.56
CA SER A 98 -3.61 20.08 7.37
C SER A 98 -3.96 18.81 8.15
N GLY A 99 -5.21 18.39 8.12
CA GLY A 99 -5.68 17.14 8.73
C GLY A 99 -6.90 16.62 8.01
N PHE A 100 -7.03 15.29 7.91
CA PHE A 100 -8.23 14.63 7.41
C PHE A 100 -8.98 14.02 8.60
N TYR A 101 -10.15 14.57 8.91
CA TYR A 101 -10.96 14.16 10.04
C TYR A 101 -12.07 13.21 9.60
N LEU A 102 -12.09 11.99 10.14
CA LEU A 102 -13.21 11.08 10.05
C LEU A 102 -14.30 11.56 11.01
N MET A 103 -15.55 11.57 10.53
CA MET A 103 -16.72 12.06 11.29
C MET A 103 -16.57 13.52 11.82
N GLY A 104 -15.64 14.31 11.26
CA GLY A 104 -15.30 15.64 11.76
C GLY A 104 -14.71 15.65 13.18
N ARG A 105 -14.24 14.51 13.68
CA ARG A 105 -13.82 14.31 15.08
C ARG A 105 -12.46 13.67 15.23
N TYR A 106 -12.08 12.78 14.33
CA TYR A 106 -10.90 11.92 14.47
C TYR A 106 -9.91 12.23 13.36
N GLU A 107 -8.80 12.87 13.73
CA GLU A 107 -7.82 13.42 12.79
C GLU A 107 -6.70 12.43 12.48
N VAL A 108 -6.45 12.23 11.18
CA VAL A 108 -5.17 11.80 10.66
C VAL A 108 -4.42 13.03 10.18
N GLN A 109 -3.25 13.27 10.76
CA GLN A 109 -2.43 14.46 10.49
C GLN A 109 -1.84 14.43 9.09
N LEU A 110 -1.92 15.55 8.38
CA LEU A 110 -1.26 15.81 7.11
C LEU A 110 -0.28 16.98 7.31
N LEU A 111 1.01 16.68 7.43
CA LEU A 111 2.05 17.65 7.70
C LEU A 111 3.23 17.43 6.74
N ASP A 112 3.89 18.50 6.30
CA ASP A 112 5.19 18.35 5.66
C ASP A 112 6.22 17.84 6.69
N SER A 113 6.35 16.52 6.76
CA SER A 113 7.28 15.80 7.63
C SER A 113 8.48 15.23 6.85
N TRP A 114 8.77 15.79 5.65
CA TRP A 114 9.88 15.36 4.82
C TRP A 114 11.23 15.50 5.54
N GLY A 115 11.96 14.40 5.67
CA GLY A 115 13.23 14.33 6.38
C GLY A 115 13.12 14.17 7.90
N VAL A 116 11.91 14.05 8.47
CA VAL A 116 11.73 13.68 9.88
C VAL A 116 12.09 12.21 10.06
N LYS A 117 13.05 11.91 10.91
CA LYS A 117 13.54 10.55 11.18
C LYS A 117 12.63 9.77 12.13
N ASN A 118 12.27 10.41 13.25
CA ASN A 118 11.43 9.83 14.29
C ASN A 118 10.12 10.61 14.34
N ALA A 119 9.12 10.10 13.63
CA ALA A 119 7.81 10.74 13.55
C ALA A 119 7.07 10.70 14.89
N LYS A 120 6.29 11.75 15.15
CA LYS A 120 5.43 11.93 16.32
C LYS A 120 3.97 11.89 15.87
N TYR A 121 3.04 11.89 16.83
CA TYR A 121 1.60 11.98 16.55
C TYR A 121 1.20 13.23 15.74
N SER A 122 2.02 14.28 15.77
CA SER A 122 1.82 15.53 15.02
C SER A 122 2.46 15.54 13.64
N ASP A 123 3.19 14.49 13.26
CA ASP A 123 3.78 14.35 11.93
C ASP A 123 2.82 13.65 10.96
N CYS A 124 3.13 13.66 9.68
CA CYS A 124 2.29 13.13 8.63
C CYS A 124 1.90 11.66 8.87
N GLY A 125 0.61 11.38 8.80
CA GLY A 125 0.06 10.06 9.07
C GLY A 125 -0.10 9.74 10.57
N GLY A 126 0.26 10.64 11.47
CA GLY A 126 0.00 10.49 12.90
C GLY A 126 -1.51 10.61 13.21
N ILE A 127 -1.97 9.91 14.23
CA ILE A 127 -3.29 10.14 14.81
C ILE A 127 -3.12 11.24 15.84
N TYR A 128 -3.78 12.39 15.60
CA TYR A 128 -3.53 13.56 16.41
C TYR A 128 -3.97 13.35 17.86
N LYS A 129 -3.36 14.11 18.77
CA LYS A 129 -3.66 14.06 20.21
C LYS A 129 -5.06 14.58 20.52
N ARG A 130 -5.62 14.09 21.61
CA ARG A 130 -6.79 14.70 22.24
C ARG A 130 -6.36 15.90 23.09
N ARG A 131 -7.26 16.85 23.28
CA ARG A 131 -7.04 18.00 24.15
C ARG A 131 -8.29 18.38 24.89
N ARG A 132 -8.13 18.92 26.07
CA ARG A 132 -9.16 19.65 26.80
C ARG A 132 -8.55 20.84 27.50
N TYR A 133 -9.36 21.83 27.75
CA TYR A 133 -8.97 22.97 28.57
C TYR A 133 -9.55 22.83 29.97
N THR A 134 -8.76 23.11 30.98
CA THR A 134 -9.22 23.23 32.37
C THR A 134 -9.93 24.57 32.58
N ALA A 135 -10.56 24.75 33.73
CA ALA A 135 -11.27 26.00 34.05
C ALA A 135 -10.37 27.25 34.04
N ASP A 136 -9.07 27.07 34.27
CA ASP A 136 -8.06 28.14 34.21
C ASP A 136 -7.41 28.29 32.82
N SER A 137 -8.00 27.67 31.79
CA SER A 137 -7.51 27.66 30.41
C SER A 137 -6.19 26.87 30.18
N THR A 138 -5.77 26.06 31.13
CA THR A 138 -4.61 25.16 30.94
C THR A 138 -4.98 24.06 29.97
N GLU A 139 -4.21 23.89 28.91
CA GLU A 139 -4.39 22.81 27.93
C GLU A 139 -3.81 21.49 28.47
N ILE A 140 -4.64 20.46 28.53
CA ILE A 140 -4.23 19.07 28.83
C ILE A 140 -4.27 18.27 27.55
N LEU A 141 -3.16 17.60 27.24
CA LEU A 141 -2.96 16.83 26.01
C LEU A 141 -2.72 15.35 26.34
N TRP A 142 -3.36 14.44 25.59
CA TRP A 142 -3.14 13.00 25.76
C TRP A 142 -3.55 12.22 24.50
N GLU A 143 -3.26 10.93 24.47
CA GLU A 143 -3.74 9.94 23.47
C GLU A 143 -3.41 10.27 22.02
N GLY A 144 -2.21 10.80 21.75
CA GLY A 144 -1.69 10.93 20.39
C GLY A 144 -0.88 9.70 20.00
N HIS A 145 -1.04 9.21 18.76
CA HIS A 145 -0.33 8.03 18.28
C HIS A 145 0.60 8.39 17.12
N ALA A 146 1.90 8.19 17.32
CA ALA A 146 2.89 8.34 16.27
C ALA A 146 2.73 7.23 15.22
N PRO A 147 2.95 7.52 13.93
CA PRO A 147 2.98 6.46 12.92
C PRO A 147 4.16 5.52 13.17
N LEU A 148 4.02 4.25 12.81
CA LEU A 148 5.09 3.23 12.95
C LEU A 148 6.38 3.66 12.27
N GLN A 149 6.27 4.40 11.16
CA GLN A 149 7.41 4.98 10.44
C GLN A 149 6.96 6.21 9.63
N ASN A 150 7.93 7.08 9.31
CA ASN A 150 7.65 8.24 8.45
C ASN A 150 7.70 7.82 6.97
N ALA A 151 6.54 7.81 6.31
CA ALA A 151 6.42 7.55 4.87
C ALA A 151 6.22 8.83 4.03
N CYS A 152 6.41 10.03 4.63
CA CYS A 152 6.18 11.31 3.97
C CYS A 152 7.24 11.59 2.88
N LEU A 153 6.78 11.94 1.68
CA LEU A 153 7.60 12.31 0.54
C LEU A 153 7.88 13.83 0.53
N ALA A 154 8.75 14.26 -0.37
CA ALA A 154 9.07 15.67 -0.53
C ALA A 154 7.83 16.52 -0.86
N PRO A 155 7.76 17.80 -0.38
CA PRO A 155 6.70 18.71 -0.76
C PRO A 155 6.55 18.84 -2.27
N GLY A 156 5.31 18.96 -2.75
CA GLY A 156 5.00 19.04 -4.18
C GLY A 156 4.93 17.68 -4.89
N LEU A 157 5.15 16.57 -4.19
CA LEU A 157 4.92 15.22 -4.70
C LEU A 157 3.56 14.69 -4.27
N TRP A 158 2.91 13.91 -5.13
CA TRP A 158 1.69 13.20 -4.78
C TRP A 158 1.99 12.02 -3.85
N GLN A 159 1.21 11.90 -2.81
CA GLN A 159 1.27 10.85 -1.80
C GLN A 159 -0.10 10.18 -1.69
N HIS A 160 -0.11 8.90 -1.39
CA HIS A 160 -1.33 8.11 -1.31
C HIS A 160 -1.63 7.70 0.13
N MET A 161 -2.90 7.80 0.56
CA MET A 161 -3.36 7.36 1.87
C MET A 161 -4.61 6.49 1.75
N ASP A 162 -4.61 5.37 2.47
CA ASP A 162 -5.79 4.55 2.71
C ASP A 162 -6.09 4.53 4.21
N ILE A 163 -7.35 4.73 4.56
CA ILE A 163 -7.84 4.74 5.94
C ILE A 163 -9.03 3.80 6.03
N SER A 164 -8.98 2.83 6.95
CA SER A 164 -10.10 1.99 7.33
C SER A 164 -10.51 2.34 8.76
N PHE A 165 -11.75 2.82 8.92
CA PHE A 165 -12.22 3.39 10.19
C PHE A 165 -13.54 2.75 10.64
N GLN A 166 -13.64 2.47 11.93
CA GLN A 166 -14.85 2.06 12.63
C GLN A 166 -15.33 3.19 13.54
N ALA A 167 -16.58 3.60 13.36
CA ALA A 167 -17.23 4.58 14.22
C ALA A 167 -17.48 4.04 15.64
N PRO A 168 -17.62 4.89 16.66
CA PRO A 168 -18.02 4.48 17.99
C PRO A 168 -19.42 3.87 17.96
N ARG A 169 -19.72 3.00 18.93
CA ARG A 169 -21.02 2.34 19.05
C ARG A 169 -21.75 2.84 20.27
N PHE A 170 -23.06 2.95 20.15
CA PHE A 170 -23.95 3.38 21.20
C PHE A 170 -25.11 2.38 21.37
N ASP A 171 -25.57 2.20 22.58
CA ASP A 171 -26.79 1.44 22.87
C ASP A 171 -28.06 2.27 22.59
N ALA A 172 -29.21 1.66 22.78
CA ALA A 172 -30.51 2.32 22.54
C ALA A 172 -30.77 3.52 23.48
N ALA A 173 -30.04 3.62 24.60
CA ALA A 173 -30.10 4.73 25.53
C ALA A 173 -29.10 5.86 25.19
N GLY A 174 -28.33 5.69 24.11
CA GLY A 174 -27.30 6.63 23.69
C GLY A 174 -25.98 6.54 24.48
N LYS A 175 -25.82 5.52 25.33
CA LYS A 175 -24.58 5.30 26.04
C LYS A 175 -23.55 4.63 25.12
N LYS A 176 -22.32 5.19 25.09
CA LYS A 176 -21.23 4.58 24.32
C LYS A 176 -20.87 3.20 24.85
N ILE A 177 -20.86 2.19 23.97
CA ILE A 177 -20.55 0.77 24.26
C ILE A 177 -19.29 0.29 23.55
N ALA A 178 -18.78 1.01 22.54
CA ALA A 178 -17.49 0.75 21.92
C ALA A 178 -16.85 2.06 21.43
N ASN A 179 -15.53 2.11 21.49
CA ASN A 179 -14.74 3.24 21.02
C ASN A 179 -14.69 3.29 19.49
N ALA A 180 -14.43 4.50 18.96
CA ALA A 180 -13.97 4.66 17.59
C ALA A 180 -12.62 3.96 17.43
N LYS A 181 -12.34 3.46 16.20
CA LYS A 181 -11.11 2.72 15.93
C LYS A 181 -10.60 2.99 14.51
N TYR A 182 -9.35 3.33 14.40
CA TYR A 182 -8.63 3.16 13.14
C TYR A 182 -8.25 1.69 13.00
N ILE A 183 -8.94 0.97 12.12
CA ILE A 183 -8.66 -0.44 11.84
C ILE A 183 -7.30 -0.53 11.15
N LYS A 184 -7.07 0.36 10.18
CA LYS A 184 -5.81 0.41 9.45
C LYS A 184 -5.62 1.79 8.80
N ILE A 185 -4.40 2.31 8.86
CA ILE A 185 -3.95 3.46 8.08
C ILE A 185 -2.69 3.04 7.33
N THR A 186 -2.68 3.21 6.01
CA THR A 186 -1.48 3.06 5.18
C THR A 186 -1.19 4.35 4.43
N MET A 187 0.09 4.64 4.22
CA MET A 187 0.54 5.77 3.41
C MET A 187 1.67 5.32 2.49
N ASN A 188 1.54 5.62 1.21
CA ASN A 188 2.49 5.18 0.18
C ASN A 188 2.75 3.66 0.20
N GLY A 189 1.70 2.87 0.50
CA GLY A 189 1.74 1.42 0.63
C GLY A 189 2.27 0.89 1.97
N ILE A 190 2.65 1.77 2.91
CA ILE A 190 3.26 1.41 4.18
C ILE A 190 2.25 1.50 5.32
N LEU A 191 2.23 0.47 6.18
CA LEU A 191 1.41 0.46 7.39
C LEU A 191 1.90 1.51 8.38
N LEU A 192 1.01 2.44 8.76
CA LEU A 192 1.28 3.45 9.78
C LEU A 192 0.61 3.12 11.11
N HIS A 193 -0.64 2.62 11.06
CA HIS A 193 -1.40 2.24 12.24
C HIS A 193 -2.27 1.01 11.95
N GLU A 194 -2.46 0.19 12.98
CA GLU A 194 -3.37 -0.95 12.94
C GLU A 194 -4.07 -1.10 14.30
N ASN A 195 -5.40 -1.26 14.27
CA ASN A 195 -6.25 -1.49 15.45
C ASN A 195 -6.08 -0.46 16.58
N VAL A 196 -5.97 0.83 16.24
CA VAL A 196 -5.84 1.92 17.22
C VAL A 196 -7.22 2.38 17.65
N GLU A 197 -7.59 2.18 18.92
CA GLU A 197 -8.81 2.68 19.53
C GLU A 197 -8.61 4.11 20.04
N LEU A 198 -9.68 4.92 19.96
CA LEU A 198 -9.71 6.30 20.41
C LEU A 198 -10.80 6.48 21.46
N THR A 199 -10.45 6.97 22.64
CA THR A 199 -11.42 7.14 23.74
C THR A 199 -12.35 8.35 23.52
N GLY A 200 -12.10 9.16 22.48
CA GLY A 200 -12.95 10.31 22.08
C GLY A 200 -12.32 11.13 20.97
N PRO A 201 -12.91 12.30 20.61
CA PRO A 201 -12.42 13.16 19.53
C PRO A 201 -10.98 13.63 19.73
N THR A 202 -10.25 13.77 18.64
CA THR A 202 -8.91 14.40 18.61
C THR A 202 -9.04 15.94 18.69
N GLY A 203 -7.91 16.63 18.84
CA GLY A 203 -7.93 18.10 18.94
C GLY A 203 -8.48 18.79 17.69
N GLY A 204 -9.32 19.82 17.88
CA GLY A 204 -9.92 20.61 16.79
C GLY A 204 -11.10 19.96 16.07
N PRO A 205 -11.93 19.16 16.74
CA PRO A 205 -13.10 18.56 16.13
C PRO A 205 -14.18 19.60 15.81
N ILE A 206 -15.11 19.26 14.91
CA ILE A 206 -16.30 20.08 14.68
C ILE A 206 -17.16 20.14 15.96
N GLU A 207 -17.27 18.99 16.65
CA GLU A 207 -18.01 18.83 17.90
C GLU A 207 -17.26 17.92 18.86
N GLU A 208 -17.26 18.26 20.13
CA GLU A 208 -16.62 17.49 21.20
C GLU A 208 -17.41 16.21 21.58
N ASN A 209 -18.71 16.18 21.29
CA ASN A 209 -19.55 15.02 21.54
C ASN A 209 -19.36 13.95 20.46
N GLU A 210 -19.18 12.71 20.87
CA GLU A 210 -19.16 11.59 19.94
C GLU A 210 -20.58 11.24 19.46
N ALA A 211 -20.68 10.76 18.23
CA ALA A 211 -21.92 10.33 17.59
C ALA A 211 -21.66 9.06 16.75
N ALA A 212 -22.72 8.38 16.31
CA ALA A 212 -22.60 7.20 15.44
C ALA A 212 -22.22 7.54 14.00
N THR A 213 -22.49 8.78 13.56
CA THR A 213 -22.11 9.32 12.24
C THR A 213 -21.62 10.77 12.36
N GLY A 214 -20.93 11.23 11.34
CA GLY A 214 -20.51 12.60 11.17
C GLY A 214 -19.85 12.84 9.81
N PRO A 215 -19.72 14.11 9.40
CA PRO A 215 -19.14 14.45 8.11
C PRO A 215 -17.61 14.24 8.11
N PHE A 216 -17.00 14.13 6.93
CA PHE A 216 -15.56 14.38 6.82
C PHE A 216 -15.28 15.86 7.02
N MET A 217 -14.12 16.16 7.58
CA MET A 217 -13.59 17.53 7.59
C MET A 217 -12.14 17.49 7.15
N ILE A 218 -11.75 18.45 6.31
CA ILE A 218 -10.36 18.71 5.96
C ILE A 218 -9.97 20.06 6.53
N GLN A 219 -8.88 20.11 7.29
CA GLN A 219 -8.38 21.34 7.88
C GLN A 219 -7.82 22.25 6.80
N GLY A 220 -8.24 23.54 6.80
CA GLY A 220 -7.93 24.52 5.76
C GLY A 220 -7.10 25.72 6.20
N ASP A 221 -6.85 25.90 7.50
CA ASP A 221 -6.33 27.14 8.07
C ASP A 221 -4.78 27.20 8.23
N HIS A 222 -4.07 26.07 8.02
CA HIS A 222 -2.65 25.95 8.35
C HIS A 222 -1.72 25.77 7.15
N GLY A 223 -2.18 25.98 5.92
CA GLY A 223 -1.36 25.95 4.72
C GLY A 223 -2.00 25.27 3.52
N PRO A 224 -1.37 25.36 2.35
CA PRO A 224 -1.90 24.76 1.13
C PRO A 224 -1.80 23.24 1.13
N VAL A 225 -2.87 22.58 0.72
CA VAL A 225 -2.94 21.12 0.50
C VAL A 225 -3.84 20.84 -0.70
N ALA A 226 -3.53 19.79 -1.45
CA ALA A 226 -4.38 19.36 -2.57
C ALA A 226 -4.73 17.89 -2.45
N PHE A 227 -5.90 17.51 -2.99
CA PHE A 227 -6.45 16.16 -2.99
C PHE A 227 -6.93 15.78 -4.38
N ARG A 228 -6.76 14.52 -4.73
CA ARG A 228 -7.36 13.91 -5.93
C ARG A 228 -7.67 12.43 -5.67
N ASN A 229 -8.34 11.80 -6.60
CA ASN A 229 -8.65 10.35 -6.53
C ASN A 229 -9.34 9.93 -5.22
N LEU A 230 -10.09 10.84 -4.57
CA LEU A 230 -10.83 10.52 -3.35
C LEU A 230 -11.91 9.48 -3.64
N LYS A 231 -11.87 8.39 -2.89
CA LYS A 231 -12.82 7.28 -2.97
C LYS A 231 -13.31 6.95 -1.58
N VAL A 232 -14.57 6.61 -1.48
CA VAL A 232 -15.25 6.31 -0.22
C VAL A 232 -16.03 5.01 -0.34
N SER A 233 -15.86 4.11 0.63
CA SER A 233 -16.73 2.95 0.85
C SER A 233 -17.42 3.11 2.19
N ASN A 234 -18.74 3.16 2.19
CA ASN A 234 -19.55 3.39 3.39
C ASN A 234 -20.17 2.07 3.85
N PHE A 235 -20.01 1.70 5.12
CA PHE A 235 -20.43 0.43 5.69
C PHE A 235 -21.51 0.59 6.76
N ASN A 236 -22.58 1.29 6.43
CA ASN A 236 -23.70 1.56 7.36
C ASN A 236 -24.73 0.43 7.41
N GLY A 237 -24.55 -0.65 6.66
CA GLY A 237 -25.47 -1.79 6.62
C GLY A 237 -25.30 -2.73 7.81
N LYS A 238 -26.40 -3.36 8.23
CA LYS A 238 -26.32 -4.46 9.19
C LYS A 238 -25.55 -5.62 8.56
N ALA A 239 -24.62 -6.22 9.32
CA ALA A 239 -23.87 -7.39 8.87
C ALA A 239 -24.74 -8.65 8.80
N ALA A 240 -24.35 -9.59 7.94
CA ALA A 240 -24.93 -10.93 7.95
C ALA A 240 -24.57 -11.66 9.26
N GLU A 241 -25.42 -12.62 9.64
CA GLU A 241 -25.19 -13.50 10.79
C GLU A 241 -25.23 -14.96 10.31
N LEU A 242 -24.53 -15.86 11.00
CA LEU A 242 -24.61 -17.30 10.79
C LEU A 242 -25.11 -17.97 12.07
N SER A 243 -26.21 -18.71 11.95
CA SER A 243 -26.83 -19.41 13.09
C SER A 243 -27.10 -20.88 12.77
N ASP A 244 -27.51 -21.61 13.78
CA ASP A 244 -27.94 -23.01 13.69
C ASP A 244 -26.89 -23.93 13.05
N ILE A 245 -25.62 -23.69 13.36
CA ILE A 245 -24.52 -24.44 12.79
C ILE A 245 -24.52 -25.87 13.35
N SER A 246 -24.64 -26.84 12.45
CA SER A 246 -24.47 -28.26 12.76
C SER A 246 -23.32 -28.85 11.94
N PHE A 247 -22.75 -29.93 12.44
CA PHE A 247 -21.68 -30.64 11.76
C PHE A 247 -21.87 -32.15 11.76
N ASN A 248 -21.35 -32.80 10.72
CA ASN A 248 -21.14 -34.22 10.64
C ASN A 248 -19.66 -34.47 10.33
N VAL A 249 -19.03 -35.45 11.01
CA VAL A 249 -17.67 -35.92 10.75
C VAL A 249 -17.71 -37.36 10.31
N TYR A 250 -16.88 -37.69 9.33
CA TYR A 250 -16.69 -39.04 8.81
C TYR A 250 -15.19 -39.34 8.79
N TYR A 251 -14.77 -40.49 9.26
CA TYR A 251 -13.36 -40.91 9.24
C TYR A 251 -13.09 -41.90 8.12
N GLY A 252 -12.04 -41.67 7.36
CA GLY A 252 -11.62 -42.48 6.24
C GLY A 252 -10.96 -41.67 5.12
N ALA A 253 -10.24 -42.35 4.25
CA ALA A 253 -9.60 -41.75 3.07
C ALA A 253 -10.60 -41.70 1.91
N PHE A 254 -11.32 -40.59 1.78
CA PHE A 254 -12.35 -40.36 0.77
C PHE A 254 -11.77 -39.71 -0.48
N LYS A 255 -12.19 -40.20 -1.67
CA LYS A 255 -11.78 -39.64 -2.97
C LYS A 255 -12.79 -38.65 -3.52
N GLU A 256 -14.08 -38.86 -3.23
CA GLU A 256 -15.20 -38.05 -3.70
C GLU A 256 -16.23 -37.88 -2.58
N ALA A 257 -17.01 -36.81 -2.62
CA ALA A 257 -18.02 -36.54 -1.59
C ALA A 257 -19.10 -37.64 -1.48
N LYS A 258 -19.43 -38.32 -2.58
CA LYS A 258 -20.39 -39.47 -2.57
C LYS A 258 -19.92 -40.65 -1.69
N ASP A 259 -18.61 -40.78 -1.42
CA ASP A 259 -18.05 -41.89 -0.66
C ASP A 259 -18.45 -41.85 0.82
N PHE A 260 -18.86 -40.70 1.34
CA PHE A 260 -19.25 -40.53 2.75
C PHE A 260 -20.64 -39.91 2.95
N LEU A 261 -21.15 -39.10 2.03
CA LEU A 261 -22.43 -38.37 2.24
C LEU A 261 -23.64 -39.27 2.48
N ASN A 262 -23.61 -40.51 2.01
CA ASN A 262 -24.66 -41.49 2.21
C ASN A 262 -24.44 -42.41 3.43
N ASN A 263 -23.32 -42.23 4.14
CA ASN A 263 -22.97 -43.03 5.31
C ASN A 263 -23.52 -42.39 6.58
N LYS A 264 -23.62 -43.17 7.64
CA LYS A 264 -23.86 -42.63 8.98
C LYS A 264 -22.62 -41.90 9.44
N PRO A 265 -22.70 -40.64 9.91
CA PRO A 265 -21.55 -39.92 10.44
C PRO A 265 -21.02 -40.55 11.73
N ASP A 266 -19.70 -40.51 11.89
CA ASP A 266 -19.01 -40.99 13.09
C ASP A 266 -19.22 -40.04 14.29
N SER A 267 -19.36 -38.74 13.99
CA SER A 267 -19.64 -37.69 14.99
C SER A 267 -20.56 -36.62 14.43
N THR A 268 -21.45 -36.11 15.28
CA THR A 268 -22.39 -35.02 14.93
C THR A 268 -22.52 -34.05 16.10
N GLY A 269 -22.88 -32.81 15.83
CA GLY A 269 -23.14 -31.83 16.87
C GLY A 269 -23.56 -30.46 16.36
N LYS A 270 -23.60 -29.50 17.29
CA LYS A 270 -23.89 -28.08 17.00
C LYS A 270 -22.68 -27.22 17.41
N LEU A 271 -22.55 -26.06 16.77
CA LEU A 271 -21.47 -25.11 16.98
C LEU A 271 -22.00 -23.69 17.07
N GLU A 272 -21.28 -22.83 17.77
CA GLU A 272 -21.46 -21.37 17.71
C GLU A 272 -20.63 -20.74 16.58
N LYS A 273 -19.46 -21.31 16.29
CA LYS A 273 -18.58 -20.90 15.19
C LYS A 273 -18.05 -22.12 14.45
N LEU A 274 -17.85 -21.99 13.15
CA LEU A 274 -17.25 -23.04 12.34
C LEU A 274 -15.81 -23.33 12.80
N THR A 275 -15.47 -24.61 12.90
CA THR A 275 -14.09 -25.06 13.18
C THR A 275 -13.86 -26.46 12.62
N TRP A 276 -12.67 -26.70 12.07
CA TRP A 276 -12.27 -28.04 11.67
C TRP A 276 -11.99 -28.95 12.90
N GLU A 277 -11.75 -28.38 14.05
CA GLU A 277 -11.36 -29.06 15.30
C GLU A 277 -12.47 -29.97 15.87
N VAL A 278 -13.61 -30.06 15.22
CA VAL A 278 -14.63 -31.09 15.48
C VAL A 278 -14.17 -32.49 15.09
N SER A 279 -13.15 -32.61 14.22
CA SER A 279 -12.46 -33.87 13.94
C SER A 279 -11.40 -34.15 14.98
N LYS A 280 -11.27 -35.44 15.39
CA LYS A 280 -10.17 -35.93 16.23
C LYS A 280 -8.91 -36.20 15.43
N GLU A 281 -9.07 -36.36 14.11
CA GLU A 281 -7.98 -36.66 13.17
C GLU A 281 -7.63 -35.42 12.37
N ILE A 282 -6.37 -35.29 12.00
CA ILE A 282 -5.87 -34.22 11.13
C ILE A 282 -5.80 -34.64 9.64
N ASN A 283 -5.93 -35.93 9.39
CA ASN A 283 -5.98 -36.54 8.05
C ASN A 283 -7.06 -37.60 7.99
N ASP A 284 -7.39 -38.05 6.80
CA ASP A 284 -8.34 -39.13 6.53
C ASP A 284 -9.72 -38.88 7.20
N PHE A 285 -10.24 -37.68 6.97
CA PHE A 285 -11.56 -37.30 7.44
C PHE A 285 -12.34 -36.48 6.40
N ALA A 286 -13.68 -36.47 6.56
CA ALA A 286 -14.57 -35.54 5.90
C ALA A 286 -15.46 -34.84 6.92
N GLN A 287 -15.83 -33.60 6.63
CA GLN A 287 -16.73 -32.78 7.44
C GLN A 287 -17.79 -32.13 6.57
N VAL A 288 -19.01 -32.13 7.04
CA VAL A 288 -20.13 -31.40 6.44
C VAL A 288 -20.70 -30.46 7.49
N PHE A 289 -20.70 -29.17 7.18
CA PHE A 289 -21.29 -28.14 8.01
C PHE A 289 -22.56 -27.62 7.36
N LYS A 290 -23.62 -27.47 8.14
CA LYS A 290 -24.88 -26.84 7.72
C LYS A 290 -25.22 -25.72 8.69
N GLY A 291 -25.76 -24.62 8.15
CA GLY A 291 -26.16 -23.48 8.97
C GLY A 291 -27.14 -22.59 8.21
N THR A 292 -27.55 -21.50 8.85
CA THR A 292 -28.45 -20.50 8.30
C THR A 292 -27.75 -19.14 8.27
N LEU A 293 -27.51 -18.62 7.07
CA LEU A 293 -27.09 -17.23 6.88
C LEU A 293 -28.30 -16.31 6.98
N LYS A 294 -28.32 -15.44 7.97
CA LYS A 294 -29.32 -14.37 8.12
C LYS A 294 -28.87 -13.17 7.31
N ILE A 295 -29.51 -12.96 6.19
CA ILE A 295 -29.21 -11.92 5.22
C ILE A 295 -30.04 -10.68 5.52
N PRO A 296 -29.42 -9.55 5.95
CA PRO A 296 -30.18 -8.37 6.39
C PRO A 296 -30.89 -7.64 5.27
N GLN A 297 -30.36 -7.69 4.05
CA GLN A 297 -30.90 -7.01 2.88
C GLN A 297 -30.61 -7.82 1.61
N ALA A 298 -31.57 -7.91 0.71
CA ALA A 298 -31.36 -8.54 -0.60
C ALA A 298 -30.28 -7.80 -1.39
N GLY A 299 -29.40 -8.54 -2.04
CA GLY A 299 -28.33 -7.95 -2.84
C GLY A 299 -27.17 -8.89 -3.12
N LYS A 300 -26.08 -8.31 -3.59
CA LYS A 300 -24.85 -9.03 -3.91
C LYS A 300 -23.98 -9.22 -2.68
N TYR A 301 -23.60 -10.47 -2.44
CA TYR A 301 -22.73 -10.89 -1.37
C TYR A 301 -21.50 -11.57 -1.93
N LYS A 302 -20.35 -11.34 -1.29
CA LYS A 302 -19.11 -12.05 -1.57
C LYS A 302 -18.86 -13.02 -0.41
N ILE A 303 -18.72 -14.30 -0.76
CA ILE A 303 -18.43 -15.38 0.16
C ILE A 303 -17.01 -15.84 -0.10
N THR A 304 -16.18 -15.77 0.92
CA THR A 304 -14.78 -16.20 0.88
C THR A 304 -14.60 -17.39 1.81
N THR A 305 -13.96 -18.45 1.32
CA THR A 305 -13.58 -19.60 2.13
C THR A 305 -12.08 -19.86 2.05
N GLN A 306 -11.53 -20.42 3.12
CA GLN A 306 -10.17 -20.93 3.18
C GLN A 306 -10.22 -22.31 3.86
N MET A 307 -10.14 -23.37 3.08
CA MET A 307 -10.28 -24.75 3.54
C MET A 307 -9.19 -25.61 2.90
N ALA A 308 -8.46 -26.38 3.72
CA ALA A 308 -7.46 -27.30 3.25
C ALA A 308 -8.10 -28.63 2.82
N GLY A 309 -7.74 -29.13 1.64
CA GLY A 309 -8.29 -30.36 1.06
C GLY A 309 -9.34 -30.09 -0.01
N LYS A 310 -10.05 -31.14 -0.44
CA LYS A 310 -11.17 -30.98 -1.37
C LYS A 310 -12.36 -30.39 -0.65
N ASN A 311 -12.99 -29.39 -1.25
CA ASN A 311 -14.06 -28.66 -0.59
C ASN A 311 -15.06 -28.10 -1.59
N ALA A 312 -16.31 -27.92 -1.13
CA ALA A 312 -17.41 -27.33 -1.87
C ALA A 312 -18.30 -26.49 -0.95
N VAL A 313 -18.97 -25.47 -1.52
CA VAL A 313 -19.93 -24.63 -0.79
C VAL A 313 -21.21 -24.46 -1.58
N LYS A 314 -22.34 -24.71 -0.93
CA LYS A 314 -23.69 -24.50 -1.42
C LYS A 314 -24.37 -23.43 -0.56
N VAL A 315 -25.07 -22.48 -1.20
CA VAL A 315 -25.87 -21.45 -0.54
C VAL A 315 -27.25 -21.40 -1.20
N GLY A 316 -28.30 -21.56 -0.41
CA GLY A 316 -29.60 -21.86 -0.93
C GLY A 316 -29.57 -23.15 -1.75
N ASP A 317 -30.14 -23.09 -2.95
CA ASP A 317 -30.10 -24.22 -3.89
C ASP A 317 -28.89 -24.22 -4.83
N LYS A 318 -27.99 -23.22 -4.74
CA LYS A 318 -26.89 -23.04 -5.68
C LYS A 318 -25.57 -23.53 -5.10
N VAL A 319 -24.82 -24.33 -5.86
CA VAL A 319 -23.41 -24.59 -5.60
C VAL A 319 -22.62 -23.39 -6.07
N ILE A 320 -22.13 -22.56 -5.14
CA ILE A 320 -21.40 -21.33 -5.42
C ILE A 320 -19.90 -21.56 -5.58
N LEU A 321 -19.36 -22.57 -4.90
CA LEU A 321 -17.99 -23.05 -5.03
C LEU A 321 -18.05 -24.56 -5.28
N PRO A 322 -17.92 -25.02 -6.54
CA PRO A 322 -17.95 -26.44 -6.87
C PRO A 322 -16.75 -27.16 -6.24
N GLU A 323 -16.86 -28.48 -6.06
CA GLU A 323 -15.81 -29.29 -5.48
C GLU A 323 -14.46 -29.06 -6.19
N ASN A 324 -13.46 -28.71 -5.41
CA ASN A 324 -12.09 -28.54 -5.87
C ASN A 324 -11.12 -28.69 -4.71
N PHE A 325 -9.88 -29.05 -5.01
CA PHE A 325 -8.78 -29.09 -4.04
C PHE A 325 -8.25 -27.69 -3.74
N SER A 326 -7.97 -27.41 -2.48
CA SER A 326 -7.35 -26.16 -2.04
C SER A 326 -6.22 -26.41 -1.05
N HIS A 327 -5.15 -25.64 -1.21
CA HIS A 327 -4.06 -25.57 -0.24
C HIS A 327 -4.43 -24.65 0.93
N THR A 328 -3.75 -24.80 2.07
CA THR A 328 -3.97 -23.94 3.29
C THR A 328 -3.89 -22.45 3.01
N SER A 329 -3.03 -22.00 2.08
CA SER A 329 -2.88 -20.59 1.72
C SER A 329 -3.97 -20.07 0.76
N ASN A 330 -4.75 -20.95 0.11
CA ASN A 330 -5.64 -20.57 -0.97
C ASN A 330 -7.02 -20.17 -0.45
N LYS A 331 -7.43 -18.93 -0.74
CA LYS A 331 -8.79 -18.48 -0.57
C LYS A 331 -9.59 -18.72 -1.84
N ARG A 332 -10.80 -19.28 -1.70
CA ARG A 332 -11.79 -19.41 -2.78
C ARG A 332 -12.87 -18.37 -2.58
N ILE A 333 -13.26 -17.69 -3.64
CA ILE A 333 -14.17 -16.54 -3.60
C ILE A 333 -15.31 -16.77 -4.57
N ALA A 334 -16.54 -16.55 -4.10
CA ALA A 334 -17.74 -16.52 -4.94
C ALA A 334 -18.53 -15.24 -4.68
N SER A 335 -19.12 -14.68 -5.75
CA SER A 335 -20.11 -13.62 -5.67
C SER A 335 -21.49 -14.20 -5.98
N VAL A 336 -22.48 -13.92 -5.14
CA VAL A 336 -23.83 -14.46 -5.25
C VAL A 336 -24.86 -13.40 -4.87
N ASP A 337 -25.99 -13.36 -5.60
CA ASP A 337 -27.14 -12.54 -5.22
C ASP A 337 -28.02 -13.35 -4.26
N LEU A 338 -28.23 -12.81 -3.05
CA LEU A 338 -29.01 -13.44 -1.98
C LEU A 338 -30.26 -12.62 -1.67
N PRO A 339 -31.41 -13.29 -1.39
CA PRO A 339 -32.59 -12.62 -0.84
C PRO A 339 -32.35 -12.19 0.61
N ALA A 340 -33.13 -11.23 1.11
CA ALA A 340 -33.19 -10.95 2.55
C ALA A 340 -33.86 -12.11 3.29
N GLY A 341 -33.47 -12.32 4.53
CA GLY A 341 -33.98 -13.39 5.41
C GLY A 341 -33.01 -14.56 5.55
N ASP A 342 -33.57 -15.72 5.91
CA ASP A 342 -32.83 -16.92 6.22
C ASP A 342 -32.48 -17.71 4.96
N VAL A 343 -31.16 -17.89 4.72
CA VAL A 343 -30.63 -18.62 3.56
C VAL A 343 -29.76 -19.78 4.06
N PRO A 344 -30.06 -21.04 3.71
CA PRO A 344 -29.25 -22.17 4.15
C PRO A 344 -27.86 -22.14 3.48
N ILE A 345 -26.85 -22.54 4.25
CA ILE A 345 -25.49 -22.77 3.75
C ILE A 345 -25.04 -24.18 4.11
N GLU A 346 -24.39 -24.85 3.16
CA GLU A 346 -23.74 -26.13 3.36
C GLU A 346 -22.29 -26.05 2.88
N MET A 347 -21.37 -26.50 3.72
CA MET A 347 -19.94 -26.56 3.41
C MET A 347 -19.48 -28.01 3.58
N THR A 348 -18.81 -28.53 2.58
CA THR A 348 -18.18 -29.87 2.62
C THR A 348 -16.68 -29.70 2.49
N VAL A 349 -15.93 -30.36 3.34
CA VAL A 349 -14.47 -30.44 3.24
C VAL A 349 -14.00 -31.85 3.58
N TYR A 350 -13.05 -32.39 2.82
CA TYR A 350 -12.42 -33.67 3.12
C TYR A 350 -10.96 -33.68 2.71
N LYS A 351 -10.17 -34.36 3.51
CA LYS A 351 -8.72 -34.30 3.49
C LYS A 351 -8.10 -35.65 3.75
N THR A 352 -7.22 -36.08 2.84
CA THR A 352 -6.45 -37.33 2.97
C THR A 352 -4.94 -37.11 3.03
N ASP A 353 -4.49 -35.86 2.83
CA ASP A 353 -3.08 -35.53 2.75
C ASP A 353 -2.44 -35.41 4.14
N GLY A 354 -1.36 -36.12 4.41
CA GLY A 354 -0.61 -36.05 5.65
C GLY A 354 0.31 -34.83 5.80
N TRP A 355 0.62 -34.15 4.70
CA TRP A 355 1.59 -33.05 4.68
C TRP A 355 0.97 -31.67 4.95
N MET A 356 -0.33 -31.53 4.85
CA MET A 356 -1.03 -30.26 4.96
C MET A 356 -1.90 -30.23 6.24
N GLN A 357 -1.77 -29.18 7.02
CA GLN A 357 -2.62 -28.99 8.21
C GLN A 357 -4.06 -28.66 7.81
N PRO A 358 -5.09 -29.18 8.56
CA PRO A 358 -6.45 -28.76 8.31
C PRO A 358 -6.65 -27.31 8.71
N ILE A 359 -7.42 -26.58 7.90
CA ILE A 359 -7.91 -25.24 8.20
C ILE A 359 -9.34 -25.11 7.68
N LEU A 360 -10.11 -24.23 8.32
CA LEU A 360 -11.47 -23.91 7.90
C LEU A 360 -11.80 -22.46 8.24
N GLY A 361 -12.01 -21.65 7.21
CA GLY A 361 -12.39 -20.24 7.32
C GLY A 361 -13.58 -19.91 6.40
N LEU A 362 -14.50 -19.10 6.90
CA LEU A 362 -15.63 -18.53 6.17
C LEU A 362 -15.76 -17.06 6.50
N TRP A 363 -15.84 -16.21 5.47
CA TRP A 363 -16.17 -14.79 5.56
C TRP A 363 -17.30 -14.47 4.59
N VAL A 364 -18.17 -13.57 5.03
CA VAL A 364 -19.23 -13.00 4.18
C VAL A 364 -19.13 -11.49 4.25
N GLU A 365 -19.21 -10.83 3.12
CA GLU A 365 -19.22 -9.38 2.99
C GLU A 365 -20.21 -8.91 1.93
N SER A 366 -20.61 -7.65 1.99
CA SER A 366 -21.39 -6.98 0.97
C SER A 366 -20.88 -5.56 0.76
N PRO A 367 -21.32 -4.82 -0.26
CA PRO A 367 -21.00 -3.40 -0.40
C PRO A 367 -21.37 -2.55 0.83
N ASN A 368 -22.29 -3.03 1.68
CA ASN A 368 -22.83 -2.29 2.81
C ASN A 368 -22.22 -2.64 4.17
N PHE A 369 -21.42 -3.69 4.27
CA PHE A 369 -20.70 -4.07 5.49
C PHE A 369 -19.40 -4.82 5.17
N ARG A 370 -18.42 -4.67 6.08
CA ARG A 370 -17.10 -5.31 5.99
C ARG A 370 -17.17 -6.83 6.12
N PRO A 371 -16.12 -7.56 5.68
CA PRO A 371 -16.04 -9.00 5.89
C PRO A 371 -16.28 -9.40 7.35
N VAL A 372 -17.27 -10.25 7.58
CA VAL A 372 -17.54 -10.88 8.88
C VAL A 372 -17.04 -12.31 8.84
N SER A 373 -16.27 -12.72 9.83
CA SER A 373 -15.76 -14.08 9.99
C SER A 373 -16.73 -14.93 10.82
N PHE A 374 -17.02 -16.15 10.36
CA PHE A 374 -17.91 -17.11 11.01
C PHE A 374 -17.20 -18.35 11.56
N HIS A 375 -15.89 -18.32 11.64
CA HIS A 375 -15.06 -19.42 12.13
C HIS A 375 -14.32 -19.02 13.42
N SER A 376 -13.86 -20.03 14.18
CA SER A 376 -12.98 -19.81 15.32
C SER A 376 -11.59 -19.36 14.82
N PHE A 377 -10.91 -18.55 15.63
CA PHE A 377 -9.55 -18.10 15.30
C PHE A 377 -8.58 -19.28 15.15
N SER A 378 -8.65 -20.27 16.06
CA SER A 378 -7.83 -21.48 16.04
C SER A 378 -7.98 -22.30 14.74
N SER A 379 -9.16 -22.26 14.13
CA SER A 379 -9.45 -23.01 12.89
C SER A 379 -8.65 -22.55 11.67
N LEU A 380 -8.02 -21.38 11.71
CA LEU A 380 -7.12 -20.87 10.66
C LEU A 380 -5.64 -21.01 10.99
N MET A 381 -5.31 -21.39 12.22
CA MET A 381 -3.92 -21.50 12.63
C MET A 381 -3.30 -22.80 12.13
N ALA A 382 -2.66 -22.76 10.98
CA ALA A 382 -1.80 -23.81 10.48
C ALA A 382 -0.39 -23.66 11.08
N GLY A 383 -0.21 -24.02 12.35
CA GLY A 383 1.07 -23.89 13.05
C GLY A 383 1.38 -22.47 13.53
N THR A 384 2.39 -22.31 14.35
CA THR A 384 2.93 -21.00 14.75
C THR A 384 3.60 -20.34 13.54
N PRO A 385 3.18 -19.14 13.12
CA PRO A 385 3.93 -18.41 12.10
C PRO A 385 5.38 -18.23 12.59
N ASN A 386 6.33 -18.54 11.74
CA ASN A 386 7.73 -18.21 12.04
C ASN A 386 7.87 -16.69 12.12
N ASP A 387 8.54 -16.20 13.14
CA ASP A 387 8.85 -14.77 13.25
C ASP A 387 9.60 -14.28 12.01
N PRO A 388 9.27 -13.10 11.50
CA PRO A 388 9.96 -12.55 10.33
C PRO A 388 11.42 -12.24 10.68
N ILE A 389 12.32 -12.49 9.73
CA ILE A 389 13.73 -12.12 9.85
C ILE A 389 13.89 -10.73 9.25
N LEU A 390 13.96 -9.74 10.13
CA LEU A 390 14.03 -8.33 9.76
C LEU A 390 15.43 -7.80 9.97
N LEU A 391 15.93 -7.03 9.00
CA LEU A 391 17.18 -6.30 9.11
C LEU A 391 16.88 -4.81 9.25
N ASP A 392 17.55 -4.18 10.21
CA ASP A 392 17.61 -2.73 10.38
C ASP A 392 19.00 -2.20 10.00
N ALA A 393 19.09 -0.90 9.73
CA ALA A 393 20.34 -0.22 9.39
C ALA A 393 20.62 0.92 10.36
N PRO A 394 21.00 0.63 11.62
CA PRO A 394 21.35 1.65 12.62
C PRO A 394 22.66 2.39 12.28
N GLN A 395 23.43 1.84 11.36
CA GLN A 395 24.62 2.41 10.73
C GLN A 395 24.58 2.04 9.24
N PRO A 396 25.41 2.65 8.38
CA PRO A 396 25.52 2.23 6.98
C PRO A 396 25.76 0.74 6.87
N THR A 397 24.89 0.04 6.17
CA THR A 397 24.85 -1.42 6.10
C THR A 397 24.72 -1.85 4.65
N VAL A 398 25.64 -2.72 4.21
CA VAL A 398 25.59 -3.32 2.86
C VAL A 398 25.14 -4.76 2.98
N PHE A 399 24.09 -5.11 2.23
CA PHE A 399 23.51 -6.45 2.23
C PHE A 399 23.26 -6.95 0.80
N ARG A 400 23.78 -8.11 0.47
CA ARG A 400 23.61 -8.74 -0.86
C ARG A 400 22.52 -9.80 -0.82
N SER A 401 21.57 -9.69 -1.74
CA SER A 401 20.47 -10.66 -1.89
C SER A 401 19.89 -10.58 -3.30
N PHE A 402 18.99 -11.48 -3.65
CA PHE A 402 18.07 -11.23 -4.73
C PHE A 402 17.09 -10.14 -4.33
N MET A 403 16.74 -9.27 -5.29
CA MET A 403 15.76 -8.22 -5.08
C MET A 403 14.74 -8.24 -6.21
N ASP A 404 13.47 -8.35 -5.86
CA ASP A 404 12.40 -8.29 -6.84
C ASP A 404 12.13 -6.83 -7.22
N PHE A 405 12.25 -6.56 -8.50
CA PHE A 405 12.00 -5.27 -9.10
C PHE A 405 10.74 -5.35 -9.95
N ASN A 406 9.86 -4.36 -9.84
CA ASN A 406 8.60 -4.32 -10.57
C ASN A 406 7.72 -5.55 -10.32
N VAL A 407 7.17 -5.63 -9.11
CA VAL A 407 6.19 -6.65 -8.74
C VAL A 407 4.80 -6.17 -9.13
N SER A 408 4.09 -6.94 -9.95
CA SER A 408 2.73 -6.61 -10.35
C SER A 408 1.79 -6.58 -9.13
N GLN A 409 0.64 -5.90 -9.25
CA GLN A 409 -0.40 -5.88 -8.21
C GLN A 409 -0.93 -7.27 -7.82
N TRP A 410 -0.64 -8.29 -8.62
CA TRP A 410 -0.99 -9.71 -8.40
C TRP A 410 0.13 -10.50 -7.72
N GLY A 411 1.22 -9.83 -7.29
CA GLY A 411 2.39 -10.47 -6.70
C GLY A 411 3.29 -11.17 -7.71
N LYS A 412 3.05 -11.04 -9.02
CA LYS A 412 3.93 -11.58 -10.05
C LYS A 412 5.19 -10.72 -10.15
N VAL A 413 6.34 -11.34 -9.95
CA VAL A 413 7.65 -10.71 -10.18
C VAL A 413 7.90 -10.60 -11.68
N GLU A 414 8.03 -9.38 -12.20
CA GLU A 414 8.30 -9.14 -13.62
C GLU A 414 9.81 -9.16 -13.91
N LYS A 415 10.62 -8.69 -12.95
CA LYS A 415 12.08 -8.68 -13.03
C LYS A 415 12.70 -8.94 -11.66
N ARG A 416 13.73 -9.78 -11.60
CA ARG A 416 14.56 -10.00 -10.42
C ARG A 416 15.97 -9.50 -10.66
N ILE A 417 16.50 -8.71 -9.74
CA ILE A 417 17.91 -8.30 -9.71
C ILE A 417 18.66 -9.39 -8.92
N VAL A 418 19.47 -10.16 -9.62
CA VAL A 418 20.19 -11.31 -9.03
C VAL A 418 21.43 -10.86 -8.26
N HIS A 419 22.17 -9.89 -8.80
CA HIS A 419 23.35 -9.35 -8.13
C HIS A 419 23.04 -7.95 -7.51
N ALA A 420 21.99 -7.92 -6.68
CA ALA A 420 21.61 -6.71 -5.97
C ALA A 420 22.53 -6.45 -4.76
N VAL A 421 22.94 -5.20 -4.63
CA VAL A 421 23.60 -4.67 -3.43
C VAL A 421 22.64 -3.67 -2.79
N ASN A 422 22.10 -4.05 -1.63
CA ASN A 422 21.17 -3.22 -0.87
C ASN A 422 21.95 -2.43 0.18
N VAL A 423 21.76 -1.13 0.20
CA VAL A 423 22.46 -0.22 1.10
C VAL A 423 21.47 0.43 2.04
N GLY A 424 21.62 0.12 3.32
CA GLY A 424 20.85 0.66 4.41
C GLY A 424 21.54 1.86 5.07
N SER A 425 20.74 2.79 5.57
CA SER A 425 21.21 3.99 6.25
C SER A 425 20.45 4.29 7.54
N PRO A 426 21.12 4.85 8.55
CA PRO A 426 20.46 5.32 9.77
C PRO A 426 19.48 6.48 9.51
N ASP A 427 19.50 7.13 8.35
CA ASP A 427 18.58 8.20 7.96
C ASP A 427 17.27 7.68 7.36
N LYS A 428 17.03 6.34 7.44
CA LYS A 428 15.80 5.71 6.99
C LYS A 428 15.50 5.91 5.49
N LEU A 429 16.52 6.20 4.69
CA LEU A 429 16.50 6.17 3.24
C LEU A 429 17.50 5.13 2.77
N HIS A 430 17.09 4.22 1.93
CA HIS A 430 17.84 3.05 1.51
C HIS A 430 17.77 2.91 0.00
N PHE A 431 18.69 2.13 -0.58
CA PHE A 431 18.67 1.90 -2.02
C PHE A 431 19.17 0.50 -2.40
N THR A 432 18.79 0.06 -3.60
CA THR A 432 19.34 -1.12 -4.27
C THR A 432 20.14 -0.70 -5.49
N TYR A 433 21.36 -1.20 -5.57
CA TYR A 433 22.23 -1.09 -6.74
C TYR A 433 22.27 -2.41 -7.50
N ASP A 434 22.00 -2.37 -8.80
CA ASP A 434 22.07 -3.50 -9.72
C ASP A 434 23.50 -3.59 -10.29
N MET A 435 24.26 -4.61 -9.84
CA MET A 435 25.64 -4.82 -10.26
C MET A 435 25.77 -5.33 -11.70
N ASP A 436 24.71 -5.89 -12.27
CA ASP A 436 24.71 -6.40 -13.65
C ASP A 436 24.54 -5.28 -14.68
N ASN A 437 23.95 -4.18 -14.25
CA ASN A 437 23.65 -3.04 -15.13
C ASN A 437 24.40 -1.76 -14.74
N GLY A 438 25.11 -1.71 -13.60
CA GLY A 438 25.71 -0.49 -13.09
C GLY A 438 24.65 0.58 -12.78
N ALA A 439 23.50 0.18 -12.23
CA ALA A 439 22.34 1.04 -12.11
C ALA A 439 21.85 1.15 -10.66
N LEU A 440 21.50 2.38 -10.27
CA LEU A 440 20.66 2.62 -9.10
C LEU A 440 19.22 2.22 -9.48
N ALA A 441 18.78 1.06 -8.97
CA ALA A 441 17.53 0.45 -9.40
C ALA A 441 16.32 1.02 -8.68
N GLN A 442 16.37 1.11 -7.36
CA GLN A 442 15.27 1.57 -6.53
C GLN A 442 15.76 2.22 -5.23
N ILE A 443 14.91 3.05 -4.65
CA ILE A 443 15.11 3.64 -3.32
C ILE A 443 13.85 3.41 -2.49
N TRP A 444 14.00 3.36 -1.16
CA TRP A 444 12.84 3.31 -0.28
C TRP A 444 13.09 4.05 1.03
N LYS A 445 12.02 4.56 1.61
CA LYS A 445 12.02 5.31 2.86
C LYS A 445 11.27 4.52 3.94
N GLY A 446 11.87 4.33 5.09
CA GLY A 446 11.33 3.57 6.21
C GLY A 446 12.34 2.62 6.82
N ASP A 447 11.94 1.40 7.17
CA ASP A 447 12.82 0.36 7.67
C ASP A 447 13.59 -0.34 6.54
N PHE A 448 14.66 -1.10 6.88
CA PHE A 448 15.57 -1.60 5.87
C PHE A 448 14.99 -2.77 5.09
N LEU A 449 15.16 -4.01 5.55
CA LEU A 449 14.79 -5.20 4.78
C LEU A 449 14.03 -6.26 5.59
N ASN A 450 13.11 -6.94 4.94
CA ASN A 450 12.62 -8.25 5.34
C ASN A 450 13.36 -9.31 4.53
N THR A 451 14.14 -10.14 5.22
CA THR A 451 14.97 -11.20 4.64
C THR A 451 14.39 -12.60 4.85
N SER A 452 13.19 -12.69 5.46
CA SER A 452 12.52 -13.98 5.70
C SER A 452 12.46 -14.87 4.45
N PRO A 453 12.16 -14.38 3.24
CA PRO A 453 12.07 -15.22 2.04
C PRO A 453 13.42 -15.80 1.56
N MET A 454 14.55 -15.37 2.14
CA MET A 454 15.87 -15.92 1.82
C MET A 454 16.17 -17.23 2.54
N TRP A 455 15.42 -17.57 3.57
CA TRP A 455 15.67 -18.73 4.41
C TRP A 455 14.88 -19.93 3.92
N ASP A 456 15.40 -21.13 4.24
CA ASP A 456 14.82 -22.41 3.85
C ASP A 456 13.33 -22.50 4.23
N ASP A 457 12.52 -23.00 3.30
CA ASP A 457 11.07 -23.15 3.38
C ASP A 457 10.27 -21.84 3.64
N ARG A 458 10.90 -20.65 3.57
CA ARG A 458 10.23 -19.38 3.84
C ARG A 458 9.93 -18.52 2.61
N GLY A 459 10.50 -18.87 1.45
CA GLY A 459 10.24 -18.12 0.22
C GLY A 459 11.21 -18.41 -0.91
N ASP A 460 11.38 -17.41 -1.76
CA ASP A 460 11.99 -17.52 -3.07
C ASP A 460 13.44 -17.02 -3.15
N GLY A 461 14.09 -16.77 -2.02
CA GLY A 461 15.47 -16.29 -1.93
C GLY A 461 15.64 -14.77 -2.05
N SER A 462 14.55 -14.00 -2.25
CA SER A 462 14.63 -12.54 -2.33
C SER A 462 14.52 -11.88 -0.96
N SER A 463 15.11 -10.69 -0.81
CA SER A 463 14.75 -9.77 0.28
C SER A 463 13.75 -8.71 -0.22
N ARG A 464 13.05 -8.06 0.71
CA ARG A 464 12.00 -7.09 0.39
C ARG A 464 12.18 -5.80 1.17
N PRO A 465 12.05 -4.62 0.54
CA PRO A 465 12.05 -3.33 1.22
C PRO A 465 10.95 -3.25 2.28
N ARG A 466 11.25 -2.62 3.42
CA ARG A 466 10.29 -2.38 4.51
C ARG A 466 9.90 -0.90 4.59
N GLY A 467 9.72 -0.25 3.46
CA GLY A 467 9.40 1.17 3.39
C GLY A 467 8.70 1.56 2.09
N ALA A 468 8.28 2.82 2.00
CA ALA A 468 7.75 3.40 0.78
C ALA A 468 8.80 3.28 -0.34
N LEU A 469 8.39 2.75 -1.50
CA LEU A 469 9.28 2.33 -2.57
C LEU A 469 9.14 3.22 -3.80
N LEU A 470 10.27 3.70 -4.33
CA LEU A 470 10.37 4.33 -5.64
C LEU A 470 11.26 3.46 -6.56
N LEU A 471 10.69 2.99 -7.65
CA LEU A 471 11.43 2.34 -8.72
C LEU A 471 12.04 3.41 -9.62
N LEU A 472 13.33 3.27 -9.96
CA LEU A 472 14.08 4.25 -10.76
C LEU A 472 14.43 3.71 -12.14
N ASN A 473 15.38 2.77 -12.22
CA ASN A 473 15.89 2.26 -13.49
C ASN A 473 15.95 0.72 -13.48
N ASP A 474 15.48 0.15 -14.57
CA ASP A 474 15.56 -1.29 -14.84
C ASP A 474 16.50 -1.63 -16.00
N ALA A 475 17.20 -0.63 -16.54
CA ALA A 475 18.08 -0.74 -17.71
C ALA A 475 19.42 -0.03 -17.45
N PRO A 476 20.47 -0.39 -18.20
CA PRO A 476 21.76 0.26 -18.12
C PRO A 476 21.65 1.77 -18.35
N PRO A 477 22.30 2.58 -17.50
CA PRO A 477 22.19 4.05 -17.61
C PRO A 477 23.09 4.66 -18.68
N PHE A 478 24.21 4.01 -19.04
CA PHE A 478 25.11 4.51 -20.10
C PHE A 478 24.67 4.05 -21.48
N THR A 479 24.78 4.92 -22.46
CA THR A 479 24.48 4.64 -23.86
C THR A 479 25.26 5.59 -24.79
N LYS A 480 25.50 5.15 -26.03
CA LYS A 480 25.99 6.00 -27.13
C LYS A 480 24.85 6.53 -27.98
N SER A 481 23.64 6.07 -27.79
CA SER A 481 22.45 6.50 -28.51
C SER A 481 21.27 6.67 -27.59
N VAL A 482 20.55 7.78 -27.68
CA VAL A 482 19.31 8.03 -26.95
C VAL A 482 18.19 7.02 -27.28
N LYS A 483 18.29 6.40 -28.47
CA LYS A 483 17.31 5.38 -28.91
C LYS A 483 17.62 3.99 -28.43
N ASP A 484 18.81 3.76 -27.86
CA ASP A 484 19.21 2.47 -27.34
C ASP A 484 18.58 2.25 -25.95
N THR A 485 17.55 1.44 -25.92
CA THR A 485 16.81 1.09 -24.71
C THR A 485 17.08 -0.33 -24.23
N LEU A 486 17.93 -1.07 -24.96
CA LEU A 486 18.20 -2.48 -24.71
C LEU A 486 19.27 -2.66 -23.63
N ALA A 487 19.16 -3.77 -22.88
CA ALA A 487 20.24 -4.23 -22.02
C ALA A 487 21.48 -4.57 -22.83
N TYR A 488 22.65 -4.17 -22.36
CA TYR A 488 23.92 -4.56 -22.96
C TYR A 488 24.44 -5.88 -22.35
N THR A 489 25.28 -6.53 -23.10
CA THR A 489 25.98 -7.75 -22.64
C THR A 489 27.49 -7.54 -22.71
N PRO A 490 28.31 -8.34 -22.03
CA PRO A 490 29.77 -8.26 -22.13
C PRO A 490 30.30 -8.40 -23.57
N GLN A 491 29.56 -9.11 -24.44
CA GLN A 491 29.89 -9.29 -25.86
C GLN A 491 29.41 -8.15 -26.75
N SER A 492 28.58 -7.25 -26.23
CA SER A 492 28.11 -6.07 -26.99
C SER A 492 29.20 -5.03 -27.11
N GLU A 493 28.96 -3.98 -27.94
CA GLU A 493 29.85 -2.82 -28.04
C GLU A 493 30.09 -2.16 -26.67
N ALA A 494 29.11 -2.21 -25.76
CA ALA A 494 29.20 -1.67 -24.41
C ALA A 494 30.29 -2.35 -23.58
N GLN A 495 30.55 -3.64 -23.77
CA GLN A 495 31.55 -4.42 -23.03
C GLN A 495 31.46 -4.18 -21.51
N PHE A 496 30.24 -4.22 -20.98
CA PHE A 496 30.01 -4.00 -19.55
C PHE A 496 30.66 -5.08 -18.70
N ARG A 497 31.39 -4.66 -17.67
CA ARG A 497 31.99 -5.55 -16.67
C ARG A 497 31.98 -4.90 -15.31
N THR A 498 31.29 -5.52 -14.35
CA THR A 498 31.39 -5.12 -12.95
C THR A 498 32.79 -5.39 -12.39
N LEU A 499 33.31 -4.48 -11.59
CA LEU A 499 34.60 -4.58 -10.88
C LEU A 499 34.39 -4.67 -9.35
N GLY A 500 33.13 -4.69 -8.88
CA GLY A 500 32.79 -4.73 -7.46
C GLY A 500 32.53 -3.34 -6.88
N TYR A 501 32.79 -3.21 -5.58
CA TYR A 501 32.69 -1.95 -4.85
C TYR A 501 33.71 -1.91 -3.71
N ASP A 502 34.12 -0.70 -3.34
CA ASP A 502 34.93 -0.43 -2.15
C ASP A 502 34.07 0.25 -1.10
N LEU A 503 34.29 -0.06 0.17
CA LEU A 503 33.65 0.61 1.29
C LEU A 503 34.52 1.74 1.79
N ALA A 504 33.95 2.93 1.91
CA ALA A 504 34.58 4.07 2.58
C ALA A 504 34.63 3.84 4.11
N GLU A 505 35.36 4.66 4.85
CA GLU A 505 35.43 4.60 6.33
C GLU A 505 34.05 4.69 6.99
N ASN A 506 33.12 5.42 6.40
CA ASN A 506 31.73 5.54 6.85
C ASN A 506 30.84 4.36 6.46
N GLY A 507 31.39 3.30 5.84
CA GLY A 507 30.67 2.10 5.42
C GLY A 507 29.84 2.24 4.12
N MET A 508 29.86 3.40 3.46
CA MET A 508 29.13 3.60 2.20
C MET A 508 29.94 3.03 1.02
N PRO A 509 29.27 2.32 0.06
CA PRO A 509 29.94 1.74 -1.09
C PRO A 509 30.17 2.76 -2.21
N THR A 510 31.32 2.66 -2.89
CA THR A 510 31.59 3.21 -4.22
C THR A 510 31.65 2.06 -5.20
N PHE A 511 30.72 2.00 -6.14
CA PHE A 511 30.62 0.93 -7.12
C PHE A 511 31.57 1.18 -8.29
N ARG A 512 32.19 0.10 -8.82
CA ARG A 512 33.12 0.19 -9.93
C ARG A 512 32.78 -0.77 -11.05
N TYR A 513 32.90 -0.31 -12.27
CA TYR A 513 32.67 -1.11 -13.48
C TYR A 513 33.36 -0.50 -14.71
N ARG A 514 33.45 -1.28 -15.77
CA ARG A 514 33.88 -0.84 -17.09
C ARG A 514 32.72 -0.85 -18.05
N ILE A 515 32.68 0.15 -18.93
CA ILE A 515 31.67 0.25 -19.98
C ILE A 515 32.19 1.11 -21.13
N TYR A 516 32.04 0.67 -22.37
CA TYR A 516 32.55 1.34 -23.59
C TYR A 516 34.04 1.70 -23.47
N GLY A 517 34.83 0.84 -22.83
CA GLY A 517 36.25 1.07 -22.59
C GLY A 517 36.57 2.06 -21.45
N SER A 518 35.59 2.74 -20.90
CA SER A 518 35.74 3.66 -19.76
C SER A 518 35.70 2.90 -18.44
N GLU A 519 36.47 3.36 -17.45
CA GLU A 519 36.37 2.94 -16.05
C GLU A 519 35.46 3.92 -15.31
N VAL A 520 34.51 3.38 -14.57
CA VAL A 520 33.49 4.16 -13.84
C VAL A 520 33.61 3.90 -12.35
N GLU A 521 33.63 4.99 -11.58
CA GLU A 521 33.40 5.02 -10.14
C GLU A 521 32.08 5.73 -9.88
N ASP A 522 31.16 5.04 -9.20
CA ASP A 522 29.78 5.48 -8.97
C ASP A 522 29.49 5.52 -7.47
N LEU A 523 29.50 6.72 -6.92
CA LEU A 523 29.25 6.99 -5.50
C LEU A 523 27.80 7.46 -5.32
N VAL A 524 27.09 6.77 -4.43
CA VAL A 524 25.73 7.14 -4.02
C VAL A 524 25.76 7.51 -2.54
N GLU A 525 25.41 8.75 -2.24
CA GLU A 525 25.36 9.29 -0.88
C GLU A 525 23.95 9.69 -0.50
N ILE A 526 23.58 9.44 0.75
CA ILE A 526 22.29 9.86 1.28
C ILE A 526 22.41 11.30 1.78
N THR A 527 21.51 12.18 1.35
CA THR A 527 21.50 13.57 1.79
C THR A 527 21.00 13.68 3.23
N GLU A 528 21.42 14.75 3.91
CA GLU A 528 21.08 15.00 5.32
C GLU A 528 19.57 14.83 5.59
N GLY A 529 19.27 14.07 6.64
CA GLY A 529 17.91 13.76 7.07
C GLY A 529 17.16 12.82 6.13
N GLY A 530 17.83 12.06 5.26
CA GLY A 530 17.19 11.12 4.35
C GLY A 530 16.22 11.78 3.36
N LYS A 531 16.51 13.00 2.95
CA LYS A 531 15.67 13.79 2.02
C LYS A 531 15.82 13.38 0.56
N GLY A 532 16.87 12.62 0.25
CA GLY A 532 17.18 12.16 -1.08
C GLY A 532 18.56 11.57 -1.20
N LEU A 533 19.01 11.38 -2.42
CA LEU A 533 20.32 10.87 -2.75
C LEU A 533 21.12 11.90 -3.56
N SER A 534 22.42 11.99 -3.30
CA SER A 534 23.41 12.59 -4.19
C SER A 534 24.16 11.49 -4.92
N ARG A 535 24.33 11.61 -6.20
CA ARG A 535 25.07 10.64 -7.00
C ARG A 535 26.20 11.30 -7.74
N THR A 536 27.40 10.75 -7.59
CA THR A 536 28.62 11.20 -8.26
C THR A 536 29.18 10.06 -9.09
N ILE A 537 29.24 10.25 -10.40
CA ILE A 537 29.75 9.32 -11.40
C ILE A 537 31.04 9.91 -11.96
N SER A 538 32.16 9.25 -11.75
CA SER A 538 33.49 9.67 -12.23
C SER A 538 33.97 8.67 -13.29
N LEU A 539 34.53 9.15 -14.39
CA LEU A 539 35.01 8.33 -15.50
C LEU A 539 36.49 8.56 -15.74
N LYS A 540 37.20 7.47 -16.06
CA LYS A 540 38.57 7.47 -16.60
C LYS A 540 38.55 6.83 -17.98
N ASN A 541 39.39 7.33 -18.89
CA ASN A 541 39.47 6.84 -20.27
C ASN A 541 38.12 6.92 -21.00
N THR A 542 37.44 8.06 -20.87
CA THR A 542 36.06 8.21 -21.36
C THR A 542 35.97 8.02 -22.87
N ALA A 543 35.05 7.15 -23.27
CA ALA A 543 34.69 6.99 -24.67
C ALA A 543 34.02 8.26 -25.24
N ASN A 544 34.25 8.51 -26.51
CA ASN A 544 33.54 9.60 -27.20
C ASN A 544 32.04 9.33 -27.29
N ASP A 545 31.24 10.39 -27.28
CA ASP A 545 29.79 10.36 -27.47
C ASP A 545 29.04 9.49 -26.48
N LEU A 546 29.51 9.50 -25.21
CA LEU A 546 28.88 8.77 -24.12
C LEU A 546 27.84 9.65 -23.42
N PHE A 547 26.64 9.12 -23.28
CA PHE A 547 25.54 9.73 -22.55
C PHE A 547 25.19 8.89 -21.32
N TYR A 548 24.70 9.59 -20.30
CA TYR A 548 24.14 8.99 -19.11
C TYR A 548 22.64 9.30 -19.01
N ARG A 549 21.82 8.27 -18.85
CA ARG A 549 20.38 8.37 -18.62
C ARG A 549 20.15 8.57 -17.12
N VAL A 550 19.90 9.83 -16.74
CA VAL A 550 19.71 10.24 -15.33
C VAL A 550 18.34 9.81 -14.82
N ALA A 551 17.31 9.93 -15.66
CA ALA A 551 15.95 9.56 -15.31
C ALA A 551 15.18 9.03 -16.52
N THR A 552 14.22 8.17 -16.26
CA THR A 552 13.24 7.65 -17.23
C THR A 552 11.84 7.90 -16.68
N GLY A 553 10.92 8.35 -17.51
CA GLY A 553 9.51 8.55 -17.15
C GLY A 553 8.65 8.80 -18.39
N LYS A 554 7.34 8.87 -18.21
CA LYS A 554 6.41 9.23 -19.29
C LYS A 554 6.36 10.73 -19.55
N LYS A 555 6.56 11.53 -18.51
CA LYS A 555 6.52 13.00 -18.57
C LYS A 555 7.64 13.57 -17.70
N MET A 556 8.30 14.60 -18.19
CA MET A 556 9.31 15.35 -17.45
C MET A 556 9.04 16.84 -17.60
N LEU A 557 9.05 17.55 -16.46
CA LEU A 557 8.87 18.99 -16.42
C LEU A 557 10.11 19.63 -15.79
N GLN A 558 10.78 20.52 -16.52
CA GLN A 558 11.83 21.34 -15.93
C GLN A 558 11.21 22.51 -15.18
N LEU A 559 11.60 22.67 -13.92
CA LEU A 559 11.16 23.74 -13.05
C LEU A 559 12.06 24.98 -13.17
N ALA A 560 11.59 26.11 -12.66
CA ALA A 560 12.31 27.38 -12.73
C ALA A 560 13.68 27.38 -12.04
N ASP A 561 13.86 26.53 -11.01
CA ASP A 561 15.13 26.35 -10.29
C ASP A 561 16.12 25.40 -11.02
N GLY A 562 15.75 24.93 -12.22
CA GLY A 562 16.52 24.02 -13.06
C GLY A 562 16.38 22.53 -12.68
N SER A 563 15.62 22.18 -11.64
CA SER A 563 15.30 20.80 -11.33
C SER A 563 14.28 20.23 -12.31
N TYR A 564 14.22 18.90 -12.39
CA TYR A 564 13.26 18.17 -13.21
C TYR A 564 12.30 17.41 -12.30
N LEU A 565 11.01 17.57 -12.57
CA LEU A 565 9.93 16.82 -11.94
C LEU A 565 9.54 15.67 -12.87
N ILE A 566 9.65 14.44 -12.36
CA ILE A 566 9.53 13.22 -13.16
C ILE A 566 8.14 12.62 -12.99
N ASP A 567 7.60 12.13 -14.11
CA ASP A 567 6.27 11.53 -14.24
C ASP A 567 5.16 12.47 -13.72
N ASP A 568 4.16 11.92 -13.07
CA ASP A 568 3.10 12.67 -12.43
C ASP A 568 3.53 13.07 -11.00
N LYS A 569 4.59 13.86 -10.92
CA LYS A 569 5.16 14.39 -9.66
C LYS A 569 5.53 13.29 -8.68
N LYS A 570 6.30 12.29 -9.16
CA LYS A 570 6.77 11.17 -8.35
C LYS A 570 8.06 11.47 -7.60
N TYR A 571 8.99 12.16 -8.23
CA TYR A 571 10.27 12.57 -7.62
C TYR A 571 10.93 13.70 -8.41
N TYR A 572 11.90 14.35 -7.77
CA TYR A 572 12.70 15.41 -8.39
C TYR A 572 14.11 14.91 -8.73
N VAL A 573 14.64 15.45 -9.84
CA VAL A 573 16.06 15.31 -10.21
C VAL A 573 16.66 16.71 -10.37
N LYS A 574 17.84 16.94 -9.78
CA LYS A 574 18.59 18.19 -9.96
C LYS A 574 19.99 17.88 -10.44
N LEU A 575 20.34 18.35 -11.61
CA LEU A 575 21.71 18.30 -12.14
C LEU A 575 22.57 19.31 -11.41
N MET A 576 23.81 18.94 -11.09
CA MET A 576 24.75 19.72 -10.30
C MET A 576 25.91 20.21 -11.16
N ASN A 577 26.69 21.17 -10.64
CA ASN A 577 27.95 21.64 -11.23
C ASN A 577 27.83 22.11 -12.70
N GLY A 578 26.68 22.70 -13.06
CA GLY A 578 26.45 23.22 -14.40
C GLY A 578 26.22 22.16 -15.49
N ALA A 579 26.04 20.89 -15.11
CA ALA A 579 25.68 19.85 -16.05
C ALA A 579 24.34 20.21 -16.75
N LYS A 580 24.30 20.01 -18.06
CA LYS A 580 23.11 20.26 -18.87
C LYS A 580 22.58 18.95 -19.40
N GLY A 581 21.29 18.73 -19.20
CA GLY A 581 20.56 17.56 -19.74
C GLY A 581 19.60 17.98 -20.83
N THR A 582 19.33 17.04 -21.73
CA THR A 582 18.24 17.13 -22.72
C THR A 582 17.18 16.10 -22.38
N VAL A 583 15.92 16.47 -22.55
CA VAL A 583 14.81 15.52 -22.43
C VAL A 583 14.51 14.99 -23.82
N GLU A 584 14.74 13.70 -24.02
CA GLU A 584 14.51 13.01 -25.29
C GLU A 584 13.30 12.09 -25.13
N THR A 585 12.41 12.05 -26.13
CA THR A 585 11.23 11.21 -26.12
C THR A 585 11.33 10.12 -27.18
N VAL A 586 11.15 8.86 -26.75
CA VAL A 586 11.11 7.69 -27.63
C VAL A 586 9.87 6.86 -27.29
N GLY A 587 8.92 6.80 -28.22
CA GLY A 587 7.60 6.22 -27.97
C GLY A 587 6.88 6.96 -26.83
N ASP A 588 6.38 6.23 -25.85
CA ASP A 588 5.67 6.78 -24.69
C ASP A 588 6.59 7.19 -23.53
N ASN A 589 7.91 7.04 -23.67
CA ASN A 589 8.86 7.31 -22.60
C ASN A 589 9.71 8.55 -22.92
N SER A 590 9.99 9.32 -21.90
CA SER A 590 10.94 10.44 -21.90
C SER A 590 12.16 10.08 -21.07
N PHE A 591 13.33 10.52 -21.51
CA PHE A 591 14.63 10.24 -20.90
C PHE A 591 15.37 11.55 -20.66
N LEU A 592 15.85 11.76 -19.43
CA LEU A 592 16.77 12.85 -19.14
C LEU A 592 18.20 12.38 -19.42
N MET A 593 18.75 12.84 -20.53
CA MET A 593 20.06 12.46 -21.06
C MET A 593 21.09 13.53 -20.79
N VAL A 594 22.25 13.15 -20.29
CA VAL A 594 23.38 14.06 -20.01
C VAL A 594 24.62 13.54 -20.71
N PRO A 595 25.29 14.33 -21.59
CA PRO A 595 26.59 13.94 -22.11
C PRO A 595 27.64 13.93 -20.99
N VAL A 596 28.43 12.85 -20.91
CA VAL A 596 29.41 12.65 -19.83
C VAL A 596 30.82 12.55 -20.40
N LYS A 597 31.73 13.34 -19.83
CA LYS A 597 33.17 13.28 -20.16
C LYS A 597 33.98 12.72 -18.99
N ASP A 598 34.06 13.45 -17.89
CA ASP A 598 34.90 13.09 -16.75
C ASP A 598 34.08 12.81 -15.50
N LYS A 599 33.08 13.64 -15.24
CA LYS A 599 32.26 13.60 -14.05
C LYS A 599 30.83 14.06 -14.31
N LEU A 600 29.87 13.34 -13.73
CA LEU A 600 28.47 13.75 -13.62
C LEU A 600 28.06 13.72 -12.15
N GLN A 601 27.39 14.78 -11.71
CA GLN A 601 26.81 14.84 -10.38
C GLN A 601 25.35 15.31 -10.46
N TYR A 602 24.48 14.62 -9.74
CA TYR A 602 23.05 14.98 -9.63
C TYR A 602 22.47 14.50 -8.32
N SER A 603 21.34 15.05 -7.94
CA SER A 603 20.56 14.61 -6.79
C SER A 603 19.17 14.14 -7.18
N ILE A 604 18.65 13.17 -6.41
CA ILE A 604 17.26 12.71 -6.44
C ILE A 604 16.65 13.14 -5.11
N MET A 605 15.55 13.87 -5.15
CA MET A 605 14.79 14.27 -3.95
C MET A 605 13.42 13.59 -4.00
N TRP A 606 13.07 12.96 -2.89
CA TRP A 606 11.87 12.14 -2.82
C TRP A 606 11.23 12.07 -1.42
#